data_8eef5ddeb7f7fa4ea03be20188502b7d
#
_entry.id   8eef5ddeb7f7fa4ea03be20188502b7d
#
_cell.length_a   1.000
_cell.length_b   1.000
_cell.length_c   1.000
_cell.angle_alpha   90.00
_cell.angle_beta   90.00
_cell.angle_gamma   90.00
#
_symmetry.space_group_name_H-M   'P 1'
#
loop_
_entity.id
_entity.type
_entity.pdbx_description
1 polymer ?
#
loop_
_entity_poly.entity_id
_entity_poly.type
_entity_poly.pdbx_seq_one_letter_code
_entity_poly.pdbx_strand_id
1 'polypeptide(L)'
;MKLLSFLSTRLWGRVPRKSSDQVDRRVWKDLVKQLRGAEYQFGVIDRNTPVHRINFDRGLTDAEVVAAENRFGFRFPPDLRAFLQTALPRGPKFPDWRSGEESAIRQWLDGPRQGILFDIDSGFWLEEWGPRPASLEEARRVASELVAAAPKLIPIFGHRMMPDEPHLAGNPVFSVHQTDIIHYGFDLADYLRREFALPASGTPPDQVRPIRFWDIDRFQEARWGEGPRAFDNSKGPLP
;
A
#
# COMPACT_ATOMS: atom_id res chain seq x y z
N MET A 1 -22.87 -34.25 -7.84
CA MET A 1 -21.76 -34.10 -8.79
C MET A 1 -20.61 -33.48 -8.08
N LYS A 2 -19.45 -34.17 -8.07
CA LYS A 2 -18.29 -33.88 -7.20
C LYS A 2 -17.51 -32.69 -7.74
N LEU A 3 -17.33 -31.65 -6.93
CA LEU A 3 -16.35 -30.59 -7.15
C LEU A 3 -14.96 -31.13 -6.83
N LEU A 4 -14.14 -31.23 -7.85
CA LEU A 4 -12.72 -31.61 -7.74
C LEU A 4 -11.91 -30.39 -7.28
N SER A 5 -11.33 -30.52 -6.08
CA SER A 5 -10.33 -29.60 -5.53
C SER A 5 -9.00 -29.82 -6.26
N PHE A 6 -8.54 -28.81 -7.01
CA PHE A 6 -7.15 -28.74 -7.44
C PHE A 6 -6.37 -27.87 -6.43
N LEU A 7 -5.87 -28.53 -5.39
CA LEU A 7 -4.82 -27.96 -4.54
C LEU A 7 -3.46 -28.27 -5.19
N SER A 8 -2.93 -27.32 -5.92
CA SER A 8 -1.52 -27.34 -6.33
C SER A 8 -0.66 -26.99 -5.10
N THR A 9 -0.11 -28.03 -4.45
CA THR A 9 0.85 -27.89 -3.36
C THR A 9 2.21 -27.51 -3.94
N ARG A 10 2.51 -26.24 -4.12
CA ARG A 10 3.89 -25.77 -4.24
C ARG A 10 4.51 -25.71 -2.84
N LEU A 11 5.54 -26.49 -2.63
CA LEU A 11 6.40 -26.48 -1.44
C LEU A 11 7.05 -25.11 -1.30
N TRP A 12 6.52 -24.29 -0.40
CA TRP A 12 7.13 -23.03 -0.01
C TRP A 12 8.27 -23.32 0.96
N GLY A 13 9.49 -23.03 0.53
CA GLY A 13 10.66 -23.10 1.39
C GLY A 13 10.47 -22.23 2.63
N ARG A 14 10.80 -22.77 3.80
CA ARG A 14 10.78 -22.08 5.09
C ARG A 14 11.76 -20.90 5.06
N VAL A 15 11.26 -19.68 4.88
CA VAL A 15 12.02 -18.46 5.17
C VAL A 15 12.25 -18.40 6.68
N PRO A 16 13.50 -18.17 7.16
CA PRO A 16 13.76 -18.09 8.60
C PRO A 16 13.00 -16.91 9.21
N ARG A 17 12.07 -17.23 10.11
CA ARG A 17 11.33 -16.27 10.91
C ARG A 17 12.29 -15.58 11.89
N LYS A 18 12.67 -14.31 11.62
CA LYS A 18 12.91 -13.41 12.73
C LYS A 18 11.54 -13.10 13.33
N SER A 19 11.30 -13.51 14.56
CA SER A 19 10.11 -13.16 15.32
C SER A 19 10.16 -11.66 15.59
N SER A 20 9.38 -10.87 14.84
CA SER A 20 9.36 -9.42 14.98
C SER A 20 7.95 -8.87 15.15
N ASP A 21 7.24 -9.31 16.19
CA ASP A 21 6.14 -8.53 16.73
C ASP A 21 6.64 -7.30 17.52
N GLN A 22 7.95 -7.20 17.75
CA GLN A 22 8.61 -6.04 18.37
C GLN A 22 9.30 -5.19 17.32
N VAL A 23 8.57 -4.19 16.83
CA VAL A 23 9.13 -3.15 15.98
C VAL A 23 10.02 -2.25 16.87
N ASP A 24 11.31 -2.14 16.53
CA ASP A 24 12.24 -1.27 17.29
C ASP A 24 11.84 0.20 17.08
N ARG A 25 11.27 0.81 18.12
CA ARG A 25 10.84 2.21 18.11
C ARG A 25 12.00 3.20 17.90
N ARG A 26 13.26 2.81 18.10
CA ARG A 26 14.41 3.67 17.86
C ARG A 26 14.56 3.98 16.38
N VAL A 27 14.37 2.98 15.52
CA VAL A 27 14.41 3.14 14.06
C VAL A 27 13.42 4.22 13.60
N TRP A 28 12.20 4.19 14.14
CA TRP A 28 11.17 5.18 13.78
C TRP A 28 11.50 6.58 14.31
N LYS A 29 12.05 6.72 15.51
CA LYS A 29 12.49 8.03 16.03
C LYS A 29 13.58 8.64 15.15
N ASP A 30 14.55 7.87 14.74
CA ASP A 30 15.63 8.33 13.86
C ASP A 30 15.12 8.68 12.47
N LEU A 31 14.21 7.88 11.90
CA LEU A 31 13.59 8.17 10.61
C LEU A 31 12.73 9.44 10.67
N VAL A 32 11.89 9.60 11.68
CA VAL A 32 11.08 10.83 11.88
C VAL A 32 11.96 12.06 12.00
N LYS A 33 13.11 11.97 12.69
CA LYS A 33 14.07 13.07 12.79
C LYS A 33 14.62 13.46 11.41
N GLN A 34 14.93 12.48 10.55
CA GLN A 34 15.43 12.73 9.19
C GLN A 34 14.34 13.29 8.27
N LEU A 35 13.10 12.81 8.41
CA LEU A 35 11.96 13.25 7.61
C LEU A 35 11.45 14.65 7.98
N ARG A 36 11.72 15.12 9.19
CA ARG A 36 11.22 16.42 9.67
C ARG A 36 11.77 17.57 8.82
N GLY A 37 10.88 18.30 8.17
CA GLY A 37 11.21 19.39 7.27
C GLY A 37 11.64 18.95 5.88
N ALA A 38 11.63 17.65 5.54
CA ALA A 38 11.87 17.18 4.18
C ALA A 38 10.84 17.81 3.24
N GLU A 39 11.32 18.27 2.10
CA GLU A 39 10.49 18.93 1.09
C GLU A 39 9.92 17.92 0.10
N TYR A 40 8.73 18.19 -0.38
CA TYR A 40 8.09 17.40 -1.43
C TYR A 40 7.14 18.24 -2.28
N GLN A 41 6.92 17.78 -3.50
CA GLN A 41 5.95 18.34 -4.43
C GLN A 41 5.07 17.21 -4.97
N PHE A 42 3.90 17.52 -5.49
CA PHE A 42 3.02 16.53 -6.11
C PHE A 42 2.16 17.16 -7.21
N GLY A 43 1.64 16.32 -8.09
CA GLY A 43 0.93 16.75 -9.31
C GLY A 43 1.89 16.98 -10.47
N VAL A 44 1.49 17.79 -11.43
CA VAL A 44 2.37 18.22 -12.52
C VAL A 44 3.39 19.19 -11.95
N ILE A 45 4.66 18.78 -11.91
CA ILE A 45 5.72 19.57 -11.29
C ILE A 45 6.26 20.59 -12.30
N ASP A 46 6.08 21.85 -11.98
CA ASP A 46 6.63 22.99 -12.70
C ASP A 46 7.19 24.03 -11.72
N ARG A 47 7.65 25.18 -12.26
CA ARG A 47 8.23 26.26 -11.44
C ARG A 47 7.23 26.90 -10.45
N ASN A 48 5.93 26.67 -10.63
CA ASN A 48 4.87 27.24 -9.80
C ASN A 48 4.28 26.19 -8.83
N THR A 49 4.71 24.93 -8.94
CA THR A 49 4.21 23.86 -8.07
C THR A 49 4.66 24.11 -6.63
N PRO A 50 3.72 24.21 -5.68
CA PRO A 50 4.06 24.47 -4.29
C PRO A 50 5.00 23.42 -3.69
N VAL A 51 6.03 23.88 -2.99
CA VAL A 51 6.89 23.02 -2.17
C VAL A 51 6.25 22.89 -0.80
N HIS A 52 5.98 21.66 -0.40
CA HIS A 52 5.47 21.31 0.93
C HIS A 52 6.58 20.77 1.80
N ARG A 53 6.43 20.87 3.11
CA ARG A 53 7.36 20.29 4.09
C ARG A 53 6.63 19.33 5.01
N ILE A 54 7.27 18.20 5.31
CA ILE A 54 6.73 17.26 6.29
C ILE A 54 6.86 17.87 7.68
N ASN A 55 5.72 18.03 8.33
CA ASN A 55 5.62 18.35 9.73
C ASN A 55 5.09 17.14 10.49
N PHE A 56 5.36 17.12 11.80
CA PHE A 56 4.90 16.03 12.65
C PHE A 56 4.26 16.60 13.91
N ASP A 57 3.08 16.10 14.20
CA ASP A 57 2.45 16.23 15.51
C ASP A 57 2.94 15.14 16.46
N ARG A 58 2.48 15.20 17.72
CA ARG A 58 2.65 14.08 18.64
C ARG A 58 2.08 12.80 18.02
N GLY A 59 2.74 11.68 18.27
CA GLY A 59 2.25 10.38 17.81
C GLY A 59 0.87 10.03 18.34
N LEU A 60 0.22 9.08 17.70
CA LEU A 60 -1.06 8.54 18.16
C LEU A 60 -0.86 7.78 19.48
N THR A 61 -1.79 7.95 20.41
CA THR A 61 -1.91 7.09 21.59
C THR A 61 -2.51 5.74 21.21
N ASP A 62 -2.41 4.73 22.08
CA ASP A 62 -3.07 3.45 21.86
C ASP A 62 -4.58 3.60 21.68
N ALA A 63 -5.22 4.49 22.44
CA ALA A 63 -6.64 4.76 22.32
C ALA A 63 -7.00 5.39 20.95
N GLU A 64 -6.19 6.33 20.45
CA GLU A 64 -6.39 6.93 19.13
C GLU A 64 -6.19 5.91 18.00
N VAL A 65 -5.20 5.00 18.13
CA VAL A 65 -5.01 3.88 17.19
C VAL A 65 -6.22 2.98 17.16
N VAL A 66 -6.67 2.50 18.32
CA VAL A 66 -7.85 1.62 18.43
C VAL A 66 -9.11 2.31 17.90
N ALA A 67 -9.28 3.60 18.17
CA ALA A 67 -10.40 4.36 17.65
C ALA A 67 -10.40 4.43 16.12
N ALA A 68 -9.25 4.68 15.50
CA ALA A 68 -9.11 4.69 14.04
C ALA A 68 -9.35 3.30 13.44
N GLU A 69 -8.73 2.26 14.01
CA GLU A 69 -8.91 0.88 13.56
C GLU A 69 -10.38 0.44 13.60
N ASN A 70 -11.09 0.73 14.69
CA ASN A 70 -12.53 0.42 14.84
C ASN A 70 -13.40 1.25 13.90
N ARG A 71 -13.10 2.54 13.74
CA ARG A 71 -13.86 3.47 12.90
C ARG A 71 -13.83 3.06 11.42
N PHE A 72 -12.69 2.58 10.94
CA PHE A 72 -12.47 2.26 9.53
C PHE A 72 -12.43 0.76 9.23
N GLY A 73 -12.44 -0.09 10.26
CA GLY A 73 -12.55 -1.55 10.13
C GLY A 73 -11.33 -2.22 9.52
N PHE A 74 -10.13 -1.84 9.96
CA PHE A 74 -8.85 -2.48 9.63
C PHE A 74 -7.94 -2.50 10.87
N ARG A 75 -6.76 -3.10 10.74
CA ARG A 75 -5.70 -2.99 11.75
C ARG A 75 -4.45 -2.41 11.10
N PHE A 76 -3.87 -1.39 11.72
CA PHE A 76 -2.57 -0.89 11.23
C PHE A 76 -1.51 -2.00 11.28
N PRO A 77 -0.77 -2.26 10.18
CA PRO A 77 0.42 -3.10 10.25
C PRO A 77 1.35 -2.65 11.39
N PRO A 78 2.07 -3.56 12.06
CA PRO A 78 2.83 -3.23 13.26
C PRO A 78 3.86 -2.10 13.08
N ASP A 79 4.50 -2.02 11.93
CA ASP A 79 5.46 -0.97 11.57
C ASP A 79 4.77 0.37 11.28
N LEU A 80 3.67 0.39 10.56
CA LEU A 80 2.87 1.61 10.34
C LEU A 80 2.31 2.13 11.68
N ARG A 81 1.78 1.24 12.53
CA ARG A 81 1.35 1.60 13.87
C ARG A 81 2.48 2.25 14.68
N ALA A 82 3.67 1.62 14.69
CA ALA A 82 4.83 2.13 15.42
C ALA A 82 5.30 3.49 14.89
N PHE A 83 5.30 3.70 13.58
CA PHE A 83 5.59 4.98 12.95
C PHE A 83 4.59 6.07 13.38
N LEU A 84 3.28 5.81 13.22
CA LEU A 84 2.21 6.76 13.58
C LEU A 84 2.19 7.07 15.08
N GLN A 85 2.55 6.11 15.95
CA GLN A 85 2.69 6.31 17.39
C GLN A 85 3.98 7.05 17.77
N THR A 86 5.00 7.01 16.93
CA THR A 86 6.22 7.79 17.15
C THR A 86 5.99 9.26 16.85
N ALA A 87 5.38 9.55 15.70
CA ALA A 87 4.96 10.90 15.30
C ALA A 87 3.91 10.80 14.18
N LEU A 88 2.89 11.66 14.23
CA LEU A 88 1.85 11.73 13.22
C LEU A 88 2.27 12.72 12.13
N PRO A 89 2.52 12.26 10.89
CA PRO A 89 2.87 13.16 9.80
C PRO A 89 1.69 14.06 9.43
N ARG A 90 1.99 15.31 9.05
CA ARG A 90 1.02 16.33 8.67
C ARG A 90 1.38 16.92 7.31
N GLY A 91 0.39 17.10 6.49
CA GLY A 91 0.54 17.69 5.17
C GLY A 91 -0.58 17.25 4.21
N PRO A 92 -0.70 17.88 3.03
CA PRO A 92 -1.86 17.69 2.15
C PRO A 92 -2.08 16.25 1.66
N LYS A 93 -1.03 15.45 1.63
CA LYS A 93 -1.07 14.06 1.13
C LYS A 93 -1.00 12.99 2.22
N PHE A 94 -0.95 13.41 3.49
CA PHE A 94 -0.97 12.49 4.62
C PHE A 94 -2.39 12.34 5.18
N PRO A 95 -2.86 11.11 5.48
CA PRO A 95 -4.13 10.92 6.15
C PRO A 95 -4.09 11.46 7.58
N ASP A 96 -5.06 12.25 7.96
CA ASP A 96 -5.21 12.69 9.34
C ASP A 96 -6.00 11.67 10.16
N TRP A 97 -5.33 10.66 10.66
CA TRP A 97 -5.94 9.58 11.44
C TRP A 97 -6.55 10.03 12.77
N ARG A 98 -6.18 11.21 13.28
CA ARG A 98 -6.68 11.73 14.56
C ARG A 98 -7.98 12.50 14.41
N SER A 99 -8.01 13.44 13.47
CA SER A 99 -9.09 14.43 13.35
C SER A 99 -9.59 14.62 11.92
N GLY A 100 -9.12 13.80 10.98
CA GLY A 100 -9.53 13.87 9.59
C GLY A 100 -11.01 13.59 9.41
N GLU A 101 -11.62 14.27 8.43
CA GLU A 101 -12.98 14.02 7.99
C GLU A 101 -13.17 12.54 7.63
N GLU A 102 -14.18 11.90 8.22
CA GLU A 102 -14.44 10.47 8.01
C GLU A 102 -14.70 10.14 6.55
N SER A 103 -15.50 10.95 5.88
CA SER A 103 -15.84 10.79 4.47
C SER A 103 -14.61 10.83 3.58
N ALA A 104 -13.67 11.75 3.84
CA ALA A 104 -12.44 11.87 3.08
C ALA A 104 -11.52 10.64 3.28
N ILE A 105 -11.39 10.15 4.52
CA ILE A 105 -10.60 8.95 4.79
C ILE A 105 -11.25 7.69 4.20
N ARG A 106 -12.59 7.57 4.28
CA ARG A 106 -13.31 6.45 3.64
C ARG A 106 -13.18 6.47 2.12
N GLN A 107 -13.26 7.65 1.50
CA GLN A 107 -13.02 7.80 0.06
C GLN A 107 -11.60 7.36 -0.30
N TRP A 108 -10.62 7.68 0.52
CA TRP A 108 -9.24 7.27 0.28
C TRP A 108 -9.04 5.75 0.40
N LEU A 109 -9.63 5.15 1.44
CA LEU A 109 -9.63 3.70 1.63
C LEU A 109 -10.39 2.94 0.51
N ASP A 110 -11.41 3.56 -0.08
CA ASP A 110 -12.18 3.00 -1.19
C ASP A 110 -11.50 3.21 -2.56
N GLY A 111 -10.49 4.07 -2.62
CA GLY A 111 -9.77 4.42 -3.84
C GLY A 111 -9.31 3.22 -4.69
N PRO A 112 -8.66 2.20 -4.11
CA PRO A 112 -8.25 1.01 -4.85
C PRO A 112 -9.42 0.29 -5.53
N ARG A 113 -10.55 0.13 -4.83
CA ARG A 113 -11.76 -0.47 -5.40
C ARG A 113 -12.31 0.37 -6.55
N GLN A 114 -12.45 1.67 -6.36
CA GLN A 114 -12.95 2.58 -7.39
C GLN A 114 -12.04 2.57 -8.62
N GLY A 115 -10.72 2.54 -8.42
CA GLY A 115 -9.75 2.46 -9.51
C GLY A 115 -9.88 1.18 -10.33
N ILE A 116 -10.01 0.03 -9.66
CA ILE A 116 -10.23 -1.26 -10.32
C ILE A 116 -11.56 -1.24 -11.11
N LEU A 117 -12.64 -0.74 -10.52
CA LEU A 117 -13.94 -0.67 -11.19
C LEU A 117 -13.91 0.24 -12.41
N PHE A 118 -13.15 1.33 -12.36
CA PHE A 118 -12.95 2.21 -13.51
C PHE A 118 -12.30 1.48 -14.70
N ASP A 119 -11.26 0.68 -14.42
CA ASP A 119 -10.59 -0.09 -15.48
C ASP A 119 -11.41 -1.27 -15.97
N ILE A 120 -12.28 -1.85 -15.13
CA ILE A 120 -13.24 -2.88 -15.55
C ILE A 120 -14.22 -2.31 -16.61
N ASP A 121 -14.63 -1.06 -16.47
CA ASP A 121 -15.45 -0.38 -17.48
C ASP A 121 -14.74 -0.29 -18.83
N SER A 122 -13.41 -0.26 -18.82
CA SER A 122 -12.54 -0.24 -20.00
C SER A 122 -12.08 -1.63 -20.46
N GLY A 123 -12.60 -2.70 -19.87
CA GLY A 123 -12.33 -4.09 -20.30
C GLY A 123 -11.31 -4.85 -19.46
N PHE A 124 -10.70 -4.23 -18.44
CA PHE A 124 -9.76 -4.93 -17.56
C PHE A 124 -10.41 -6.13 -16.86
N TRP A 125 -9.69 -7.25 -16.79
CA TRP A 125 -10.11 -8.45 -16.07
C TRP A 125 -8.89 -9.34 -15.80
N LEU A 126 -8.77 -9.89 -14.59
CA LEU A 126 -7.75 -10.87 -14.29
C LEU A 126 -8.27 -12.29 -14.58
N GLU A 127 -7.43 -13.10 -15.23
CA GLU A 127 -7.77 -14.48 -15.56
C GLU A 127 -8.12 -15.31 -14.32
N GLU A 128 -7.43 -15.06 -13.21
CA GLU A 128 -7.67 -15.74 -11.93
C GLU A 128 -9.04 -15.47 -11.31
N TRP A 129 -9.70 -14.40 -11.75
CA TRP A 129 -11.08 -14.10 -11.32
C TRP A 129 -12.12 -14.99 -12.02
N GLY A 130 -11.66 -15.88 -12.91
CA GLY A 130 -12.51 -16.73 -13.75
C GLY A 130 -13.03 -15.99 -15.00
N PRO A 131 -13.94 -16.61 -15.76
CA PRO A 131 -14.48 -15.99 -16.96
C PRO A 131 -15.13 -14.64 -16.65
N ARG A 132 -14.76 -13.63 -17.44
CA ARG A 132 -15.36 -12.31 -17.30
C ARG A 132 -16.87 -12.38 -17.60
N PRO A 133 -17.73 -11.90 -16.69
CA PRO A 133 -19.17 -11.83 -16.94
C PRO A 133 -19.49 -11.01 -18.19
N ALA A 134 -20.54 -11.44 -18.91
CA ALA A 134 -20.96 -10.76 -20.14
C ALA A 134 -21.56 -9.36 -19.86
N SER A 135 -22.24 -9.21 -18.71
CA SER A 135 -22.77 -7.91 -18.32
C SER A 135 -21.73 -7.12 -17.51
N LEU A 136 -21.61 -5.83 -17.78
CA LEU A 136 -20.72 -4.92 -17.06
C LEU A 136 -21.12 -4.81 -15.58
N GLU A 137 -22.41 -4.77 -15.29
CA GLU A 137 -22.93 -4.71 -13.92
C GLU A 137 -22.44 -5.91 -13.10
N GLU A 138 -22.56 -7.11 -13.67
CA GLU A 138 -22.11 -8.34 -13.01
C GLU A 138 -20.58 -8.38 -12.86
N ALA A 139 -19.83 -7.93 -13.87
CA ALA A 139 -18.37 -7.83 -13.78
C ALA A 139 -17.95 -6.88 -12.64
N ARG A 140 -18.58 -5.72 -12.51
CA ARG A 140 -18.34 -4.77 -11.42
C ARG A 140 -18.70 -5.36 -10.06
N ARG A 141 -19.82 -6.10 -9.97
CA ARG A 141 -20.23 -6.77 -8.72
C ARG A 141 -19.19 -7.79 -8.28
N VAL A 142 -18.80 -8.70 -9.17
CA VAL A 142 -17.79 -9.73 -8.89
C VAL A 142 -16.48 -9.11 -8.46
N ALA A 143 -15.97 -8.13 -9.20
CA ALA A 143 -14.73 -7.43 -8.84
C ALA A 143 -14.83 -6.73 -7.49
N SER A 144 -15.96 -6.06 -7.19
CA SER A 144 -16.18 -5.44 -5.88
C SER A 144 -16.11 -6.45 -4.73
N GLU A 145 -16.69 -7.63 -4.91
CA GLU A 145 -16.64 -8.69 -3.90
C GLU A 145 -15.24 -9.24 -3.69
N LEU A 146 -14.49 -9.44 -4.79
CA LEU A 146 -13.09 -9.89 -4.72
C LEU A 146 -12.20 -8.87 -4.00
N VAL A 147 -12.34 -7.57 -4.32
CA VAL A 147 -11.61 -6.50 -3.64
C VAL A 147 -12.02 -6.39 -2.18
N ALA A 148 -13.31 -6.53 -1.86
CA ALA A 148 -13.79 -6.50 -0.47
C ALA A 148 -13.24 -7.66 0.38
N ALA A 149 -12.93 -8.81 -0.24
CA ALA A 149 -12.32 -9.97 0.40
C ALA A 149 -10.78 -9.90 0.45
N ALA A 150 -10.15 -8.93 -0.23
CA ALA A 150 -8.71 -8.74 -0.25
C ALA A 150 -8.21 -8.04 1.03
N PRO A 151 -6.91 -8.15 1.37
CA PRO A 151 -6.27 -7.28 2.35
C PRO A 151 -6.57 -5.81 2.04
N LYS A 152 -7.00 -5.05 3.05
CA LYS A 152 -7.24 -3.62 2.87
C LYS A 152 -5.94 -2.89 2.67
N LEU A 153 -5.93 -1.97 1.72
CA LEU A 153 -4.80 -1.08 1.50
C LEU A 153 -4.98 0.20 2.32
N ILE A 154 -4.08 0.39 3.29
CA ILE A 154 -4.09 1.54 4.20
C ILE A 154 -3.27 2.66 3.58
N PRO A 155 -3.83 3.86 3.34
CA PRO A 155 -3.09 4.97 2.78
C PRO A 155 -2.01 5.48 3.75
N ILE A 156 -0.83 5.75 3.19
CA ILE A 156 0.32 6.35 3.90
C ILE A 156 0.52 7.78 3.43
N PHE A 157 0.60 7.96 2.11
CA PHE A 157 0.85 9.25 1.48
C PHE A 157 0.35 9.24 0.04
N GLY A 158 -0.58 10.11 -0.33
CA GLY A 158 -1.17 10.13 -1.66
C GLY A 158 -1.76 8.76 -2.02
N HIS A 159 -1.35 8.21 -3.13
CA HIS A 159 -1.74 6.87 -3.60
C HIS A 159 -0.77 5.77 -3.16
N ARG A 160 0.10 6.05 -2.19
CA ARG A 160 0.98 5.05 -1.57
C ARG A 160 0.27 4.37 -0.43
N MET A 161 0.16 3.06 -0.50
CA MET A 161 -0.68 2.28 0.40
C MET A 161 0.04 1.03 0.88
N MET A 162 -0.32 0.56 2.06
CA MET A 162 0.25 -0.62 2.70
C MET A 162 -0.86 -1.61 3.09
N PRO A 163 -0.72 -2.92 2.81
CA PRO A 163 -1.74 -3.90 3.15
C PRO A 163 -1.81 -4.13 4.66
N ASP A 164 -3.02 -4.30 5.20
CA ASP A 164 -3.25 -4.63 6.61
C ASP A 164 -2.99 -6.11 6.92
N GLU A 165 -3.00 -6.97 5.90
CA GLU A 165 -2.70 -8.40 6.00
C GLU A 165 -1.52 -8.80 5.07
N PRO A 166 -0.70 -9.77 5.49
CA PRO A 166 -0.67 -10.38 6.83
C PRO A 166 -0.32 -9.33 7.89
N HIS A 167 -0.92 -9.44 9.10
CA HIS A 167 -0.66 -8.48 10.19
C HIS A 167 0.74 -8.68 10.79
N LEU A 168 1.75 -8.32 9.98
CA LEU A 168 3.18 -8.46 10.26
C LEU A 168 3.91 -7.18 9.83
N ALA A 169 5.00 -6.86 10.51
CA ALA A 169 5.90 -5.80 10.04
C ALA A 169 6.62 -6.22 8.74
N GLY A 170 7.02 -5.23 7.93
CA GLY A 170 7.73 -5.45 6.67
C GLY A 170 6.83 -5.88 5.51
N ASN A 171 5.56 -5.48 5.52
CA ASN A 171 4.73 -5.54 4.33
C ASN A 171 5.22 -4.49 3.31
N PRO A 172 5.12 -4.79 2.00
CA PRO A 172 5.48 -3.83 0.96
C PRO A 172 4.55 -2.61 0.98
N VAL A 173 5.06 -1.51 0.45
CA VAL A 173 4.25 -0.35 0.11
C VAL A 173 4.00 -0.35 -1.39
N PHE A 174 2.74 -0.23 -1.77
CA PHE A 174 2.30 -0.16 -3.15
C PHE A 174 2.08 1.30 -3.59
N SER A 175 2.38 1.58 -4.85
CA SER A 175 1.78 2.69 -5.58
C SER A 175 0.54 2.16 -6.27
N VAL A 176 -0.63 2.74 -6.00
CA VAL A 176 -1.92 2.26 -6.48
C VAL A 176 -2.59 3.37 -7.28
N HIS A 177 -2.63 3.20 -8.59
CA HIS A 177 -3.35 4.08 -9.50
C HIS A 177 -4.21 3.24 -10.44
N GLN A 178 -5.50 3.10 -10.10
CA GLN A 178 -6.40 2.16 -10.79
C GLN A 178 -5.82 0.73 -10.70
N THR A 179 -5.68 0.02 -11.82
CA THR A 179 -5.03 -1.28 -11.90
C THR A 179 -3.52 -1.19 -12.17
N ASP A 180 -2.98 0.03 -12.34
CA ASP A 180 -1.52 0.24 -12.32
C ASP A 180 -1.02 0.21 -10.88
N ILE A 181 -0.70 -1.00 -10.44
CA ILE A 181 -0.23 -1.29 -9.08
C ILE A 181 1.20 -1.77 -9.19
N ILE A 182 2.10 -1.11 -8.46
CA ILE A 182 3.51 -1.47 -8.42
C ILE A 182 4.06 -1.47 -6.99
N HIS A 183 5.13 -2.23 -6.76
CA HIS A 183 5.91 -2.08 -5.52
C HIS A 183 6.63 -0.72 -5.52
N TYR A 184 6.44 0.05 -4.46
CA TYR A 184 7.08 1.36 -4.31
C TYR A 184 8.05 1.41 -3.12
N GLY A 185 8.01 0.42 -2.26
CA GLY A 185 8.96 0.17 -1.19
C GLY A 185 8.88 -1.28 -0.73
N PHE A 186 10.01 -1.84 -0.31
CA PHE A 186 10.06 -3.23 0.19
C PHE A 186 9.39 -3.35 1.56
N ASP A 187 9.47 -2.28 2.34
CA ASP A 187 8.78 -2.07 3.61
C ASP A 187 8.51 -0.57 3.79
N LEU A 188 7.91 -0.22 4.91
CA LEU A 188 7.56 1.18 5.21
C LEU A 188 8.80 2.09 5.34
N ALA A 189 9.89 1.60 5.92
CA ALA A 189 11.09 2.41 6.14
C ALA A 189 11.83 2.68 4.82
N ASP A 190 11.96 1.67 3.96
CA ASP A 190 12.51 1.81 2.61
C ASP A 190 11.66 2.79 1.78
N TYR A 191 10.33 2.62 1.80
CA TYR A 191 9.41 3.52 1.12
C TYR A 191 9.60 4.98 1.54
N LEU A 192 9.54 5.25 2.85
CA LEU A 192 9.64 6.63 3.35
C LEU A 192 10.99 7.27 2.99
N ARG A 193 12.08 6.49 2.96
CA ARG A 193 13.37 6.98 2.52
C ARG A 193 13.39 7.34 1.03
N ARG A 194 12.82 6.49 0.19
CA ARG A 194 12.73 6.73 -1.26
C ARG A 194 11.86 7.93 -1.60
N GLU A 195 10.65 7.97 -1.04
CA GLU A 195 9.69 9.03 -1.32
C GLU A 195 10.24 10.42 -0.98
N PHE A 196 11.02 10.52 0.09
CA PHE A 196 11.55 11.80 0.58
C PHE A 196 13.06 11.96 0.38
N ALA A 197 13.62 11.26 -0.60
CA ALA A 197 15.03 11.35 -1.02
C ALA A 197 16.05 11.24 0.12
N LEU A 198 15.77 10.43 1.13
CA LEU A 198 16.72 10.11 2.19
C LEU A 198 17.66 8.99 1.74
N PRO A 199 18.89 8.90 2.32
CA PRO A 199 19.80 7.81 2.03
C PRO A 199 19.16 6.44 2.28
N ALA A 200 19.36 5.49 1.37
CA ALA A 200 18.91 4.12 1.54
C ALA A 200 19.48 3.51 2.83
N SER A 201 18.73 2.61 3.45
CA SER A 201 19.14 1.92 4.66
C SER A 201 18.97 0.41 4.47
N GLY A 202 20.07 -0.31 4.53
CA GLY A 202 20.08 -1.76 4.38
C GLY A 202 20.15 -2.23 2.92
N THR A 203 20.20 -3.54 2.76
CA THR A 203 20.17 -4.21 1.46
C THR A 203 18.72 -4.56 1.13
N PRO A 204 18.27 -4.35 -0.10
CA PRO A 204 16.96 -4.83 -0.52
C PRO A 204 16.81 -6.33 -0.25
N PRO A 205 15.64 -6.82 0.18
CA PRO A 205 15.42 -8.24 0.33
C PRO A 205 15.47 -8.94 -1.03
N ASP A 206 15.90 -10.20 -1.05
CA ASP A 206 15.91 -11.02 -2.27
C ASP A 206 14.52 -11.14 -2.89
N GLN A 207 13.49 -11.11 -2.05
CA GLN A 207 12.09 -11.18 -2.46
C GLN A 207 11.22 -10.26 -1.59
N VAL A 208 10.33 -9.53 -2.24
CA VAL A 208 9.28 -8.77 -1.57
C VAL A 208 8.20 -9.74 -1.09
N ARG A 209 7.61 -9.50 0.09
CA ARG A 209 6.54 -10.35 0.61
C ARG A 209 5.35 -10.34 -0.33
N PRO A 210 4.90 -11.51 -0.84
CA PRO A 210 3.69 -11.57 -1.65
C PRO A 210 2.46 -11.26 -0.77
N ILE A 211 1.53 -10.50 -1.32
CA ILE A 211 0.28 -10.13 -0.66
C ILE A 211 -0.88 -10.76 -1.43
N ARG A 212 -1.69 -11.55 -0.74
CA ARG A 212 -2.88 -12.18 -1.32
C ARG A 212 -3.72 -11.15 -2.07
N PHE A 213 -4.20 -11.50 -3.25
CA PHE A 213 -4.94 -10.65 -4.19
C PHE A 213 -4.08 -9.57 -4.89
N TRP A 214 -3.20 -8.86 -4.17
CA TRP A 214 -2.39 -7.76 -4.70
C TRP A 214 -1.11 -8.30 -5.37
N ASP A 215 -1.28 -9.22 -6.33
CA ASP A 215 -0.21 -9.78 -7.15
C ASP A 215 0.12 -8.81 -8.30
N ILE A 216 1.21 -8.08 -8.14
CA ILE A 216 1.60 -7.01 -9.06
C ILE A 216 1.86 -7.54 -10.46
N ASP A 217 2.52 -8.69 -10.59
CA ASP A 217 2.86 -9.24 -11.90
C ASP A 217 1.57 -9.53 -12.69
N ARG A 218 0.55 -10.07 -12.03
CA ARG A 218 -0.76 -10.35 -12.64
C ARG A 218 -1.50 -9.07 -13.06
N PHE A 219 -1.50 -8.04 -12.21
CA PHE A 219 -2.10 -6.76 -12.55
C PHE A 219 -1.39 -6.10 -13.74
N GLN A 220 -0.05 -6.17 -13.79
CA GLN A 220 0.74 -5.59 -14.88
C GLN A 220 0.57 -6.39 -16.19
N GLU A 221 0.58 -7.73 -16.15
CA GLU A 221 0.33 -8.59 -17.31
C GLU A 221 -1.04 -8.30 -17.93
N ALA A 222 -2.10 -8.26 -17.10
CA ALA A 222 -3.46 -8.00 -17.58
C ALA A 222 -3.64 -6.60 -18.17
N ARG A 223 -2.87 -5.61 -17.68
CA ARG A 223 -2.96 -4.22 -18.15
C ARG A 223 -2.12 -3.96 -19.41
N TRP A 224 -0.92 -4.54 -19.51
CA TRP A 224 0.07 -4.16 -20.51
C TRP A 224 0.51 -5.29 -21.45
N GLY A 225 0.00 -6.52 -21.25
CA GLY A 225 0.42 -7.72 -21.96
C GLY A 225 1.67 -8.37 -21.37
N GLU A 226 2.07 -9.54 -21.90
CA GLU A 226 3.13 -10.37 -21.35
C GLU A 226 4.49 -9.65 -21.25
N GLY A 227 5.07 -9.68 -20.08
CA GLY A 227 6.45 -9.30 -19.77
C GLY A 227 6.62 -8.78 -18.35
N PRO A 228 7.38 -9.48 -17.46
CA PRO A 228 7.62 -8.96 -16.13
C PRO A 228 8.42 -7.65 -16.25
N ARG A 229 7.83 -6.54 -15.82
CA ARG A 229 8.61 -5.34 -15.56
C ARG A 229 9.32 -5.52 -14.23
N ALA A 230 10.56 -6.03 -14.31
CA ALA A 230 11.44 -6.05 -13.15
C ALA A 230 11.46 -4.64 -12.51
N PHE A 231 11.40 -4.60 -11.20
CA PHE A 231 11.56 -3.38 -10.41
C PHE A 231 12.92 -2.74 -10.76
N ASP A 232 12.91 -1.78 -11.68
CA ASP A 232 14.11 -1.07 -12.11
C ASP A 232 14.49 -0.03 -11.05
N ASN A 233 15.37 -0.44 -10.15
CA ASN A 233 15.93 0.43 -9.12
C ASN A 233 16.73 1.64 -9.66
N SER A 234 17.01 1.70 -10.97
CA SER A 234 17.83 2.76 -11.58
C SER A 234 17.01 3.99 -11.96
N LYS A 235 15.69 3.87 -12.05
CA LYS A 235 14.81 4.99 -12.35
C LYS A 235 14.27 5.54 -11.05
N GLY A 236 14.73 6.74 -10.71
CA GLY A 236 14.13 7.55 -9.66
C GLY A 236 12.62 7.72 -9.85
N PRO A 237 11.91 8.34 -8.87
CA PRO A 237 10.47 8.50 -8.95
C PRO A 237 10.08 9.08 -10.30
N LEU A 238 9.15 8.41 -11.00
CA LEU A 238 8.53 8.95 -12.20
C LEU A 238 7.83 10.28 -11.84
N PRO A 239 7.88 11.26 -12.75
CA PRO A 239 7.38 12.60 -12.52
C PRO A 239 5.93 12.68 -12.09
#